data_a93dbf4986beb0b6ed0450a7e2af3401
#
_entry.id   a93dbf4986beb0b6ed0450a7e2af3401
#
_cell.length_a   1.000
_cell.length_b   1.000
_cell.length_c   1.000
_cell.angle_alpha   90.00
_cell.angle_beta   90.00
_cell.angle_gamma   90.00
#
_symmetry.space_group_name_H-M   'P 1'
#
loop_
_entity.id
_entity.type
_entity.pdbx_description
1 polymer ?
#
loop_
_entity_poly.entity_id
_entity_poly.type
_entity_poly.pdbx_seq_one_letter_code
_entity_poly.pdbx_strand_id
1 'polypeptide(L)'
;MLAVHCRFFKKTDTGLKESLKKESIGSYDPAGGSASDGKVRVDKTYRDPEMPEVEVDFENQVKGFRYGQDYIPVNAVDEGSLKLPDEPPSLKVLGFTPSGSVQRHFYIDDTFVIVPEPGSGQATGAITSLVRAMRKLGQVAVVRFVRRKSGEPWLGVLIPDTTGVVPTERMLFQKIPFVEDVRTFSFPSITNPPPSRRPSEEQRRVSKSLVEAMMIPDMVGSVGGVRDGLVLDPVRQGVSRAKVARAMDPDCDLPEPPSSVKAALAPEPQLLTAAATAFEEYGEAFVFEKRDRSKGTGKKRVTYFSDLTLADPDAPTATGGG
;
A
#
# COMPACT_ATOMS: atom_id res chain seq x y z
N MET A 1 23.02 -24.56 13.93
CA MET A 1 22.27 -23.44 13.35
C MET A 1 22.66 -22.20 14.13
N LEU A 2 23.16 -21.16 13.47
CA LEU A 2 23.50 -19.90 14.13
C LEU A 2 22.22 -19.15 14.43
N ALA A 3 21.98 -18.75 15.68
CA ALA A 3 20.85 -17.96 16.10
C ALA A 3 21.33 -16.59 16.65
N VAL A 4 20.75 -15.53 16.17
CA VAL A 4 21.05 -14.16 16.62
C VAL A 4 19.77 -13.53 17.11
N HIS A 5 19.80 -13.02 18.35
CA HIS A 5 18.65 -12.31 18.92
C HIS A 5 18.53 -10.91 18.33
N CYS A 6 17.34 -10.59 17.81
CA CYS A 6 17.05 -9.30 17.20
C CYS A 6 15.67 -8.79 17.60
N ARG A 7 15.49 -7.47 17.52
CA ARG A 7 14.20 -6.79 17.70
C ARG A 7 13.66 -6.28 16.38
N PHE A 8 12.35 -6.27 16.29
CA PHE A 8 11.59 -5.94 15.10
C PHE A 8 10.71 -4.72 15.38
N PHE A 9 10.91 -3.63 14.65
CA PHE A 9 10.15 -2.40 14.79
C PHE A 9 9.51 -2.01 13.47
N LYS A 10 8.27 -1.56 13.50
CA LYS A 10 7.58 -1.03 12.33
C LYS A 10 8.13 0.36 12.01
N LYS A 11 8.72 0.55 10.83
CA LYS A 11 9.28 1.83 10.39
C LYS A 11 8.25 2.69 9.68
N THR A 12 7.47 2.08 8.79
CA THR A 12 6.39 2.74 8.07
C THR A 12 5.08 2.03 8.37
N ASP A 13 4.03 2.79 8.58
CA ASP A 13 2.68 2.30 8.80
C ASP A 13 1.72 3.11 7.94
N THR A 14 0.74 2.45 7.35
CA THR A 14 -0.37 3.12 6.66
C THR A 14 -1.18 4.00 7.63
N GLY A 15 -0.83 3.92 8.90
CA GLY A 15 -1.40 4.68 9.99
C GLY A 15 -2.78 4.15 10.42
N LEU A 16 -3.01 4.20 11.70
CA LEU A 16 -4.32 3.92 12.25
C LEU A 16 -5.28 5.00 11.75
N LYS A 17 -6.21 4.62 10.89
CA LYS A 17 -7.39 5.43 10.63
C LYS A 17 -8.18 5.40 11.93
N GLU A 18 -8.30 6.56 12.58
CA GLU A 18 -9.19 6.67 13.73
C GLU A 18 -10.61 6.40 13.27
N SER A 19 -11.19 5.34 13.79
CA SER A 19 -12.60 5.02 13.53
C SER A 19 -13.48 5.79 14.49
N LEU A 20 -14.47 6.50 13.95
CA LEU A 20 -15.52 7.09 14.77
C LEU A 20 -16.34 5.96 15.42
N LYS A 21 -16.39 5.94 16.73
CA LYS A 21 -17.27 5.04 17.49
C LYS A 21 -18.67 5.62 17.51
N LYS A 22 -19.66 4.75 17.36
CA LYS A 22 -21.05 5.15 17.51
C LYS A 22 -21.43 5.14 18.98
N GLU A 23 -22.04 6.23 19.41
CA GLU A 23 -22.61 6.38 20.75
C GLU A 23 -24.07 6.76 20.65
N SER A 24 -24.87 6.46 21.68
CA SER A 24 -26.28 6.84 21.73
C SER A 24 -26.39 8.34 22.02
N ILE A 25 -27.20 9.06 21.23
CA ILE A 25 -27.46 10.50 21.45
C ILE A 25 -28.07 10.73 22.84
N GLY A 26 -28.86 9.79 23.35
CA GLY A 26 -29.48 9.89 24.68
C GLY A 26 -28.50 9.75 25.86
N SER A 27 -27.29 9.26 25.62
CA SER A 27 -26.23 9.15 26.62
C SER A 27 -25.11 10.18 26.43
N TYR A 28 -25.24 11.04 25.43
CA TYR A 28 -24.29 12.13 25.19
C TYR A 28 -24.59 13.28 26.18
N ASP A 29 -23.70 13.50 27.13
CA ASP A 29 -23.73 14.65 28.01
C ASP A 29 -22.67 15.66 27.56
N PRO A 30 -23.06 16.81 26.97
CA PRO A 30 -22.11 17.82 26.53
C PRO A 30 -21.35 18.50 27.68
N ALA A 31 -21.81 18.36 28.93
CA ALA A 31 -21.18 18.92 30.11
C ALA A 31 -20.04 18.07 30.70
N GLY A 32 -19.67 16.96 30.01
CA GLY A 32 -18.46 16.18 30.34
C GLY A 32 -18.59 15.30 31.59
N GLY A 33 -19.77 15.01 32.02
CA GLY A 33 -20.02 13.95 33.01
C GLY A 33 -19.72 12.59 32.33
N SER A 34 -18.90 11.77 32.99
CA SER A 34 -18.65 10.39 32.61
C SER A 34 -19.97 9.63 32.59
N ALA A 35 -20.73 9.78 31.55
CA ALA A 35 -21.95 9.01 31.36
C ALA A 35 -21.58 7.55 31.15
N SER A 36 -22.21 6.71 31.92
CA SER A 36 -22.17 5.27 31.78
C SER A 36 -22.30 4.86 30.32
N ASP A 37 -21.28 4.19 29.84
CA ASP A 37 -21.25 3.22 28.74
C ASP A 37 -22.32 3.37 27.64
N GLY A 38 -22.48 4.59 27.09
CA GLY A 38 -23.39 4.87 25.95
C GLY A 38 -22.96 4.28 24.62
N LYS A 39 -22.04 3.33 24.66
CA LYS A 39 -21.54 2.62 23.47
C LYS A 39 -22.65 1.82 22.81
N VAL A 40 -22.91 2.13 21.56
CA VAL A 40 -23.82 1.33 20.74
C VAL A 40 -23.17 0.00 20.41
N ARG A 41 -23.78 -1.10 20.84
CA ARG A 41 -23.41 -2.44 20.46
C ARG A 41 -24.10 -2.78 19.13
N VAL A 42 -23.36 -3.33 18.22
CA VAL A 42 -23.89 -3.82 16.94
C VAL A 42 -23.97 -5.34 17.05
N ASP A 43 -25.17 -5.86 17.08
CA ASP A 43 -25.44 -7.28 16.99
C ASP A 43 -25.73 -7.62 15.52
N LYS A 44 -25.11 -8.69 15.04
CA LYS A 44 -25.28 -9.17 13.67
C LYS A 44 -26.21 -10.39 13.71
N THR A 45 -27.35 -10.30 13.06
CA THR A 45 -28.25 -11.41 12.82
C THR A 45 -28.06 -11.91 11.40
N TYR A 46 -28.03 -13.23 11.23
CA TYR A 46 -27.97 -13.86 9.92
C TYR A 46 -29.37 -14.41 9.57
N ARG A 47 -29.78 -14.20 8.35
CA ARG A 47 -31.10 -14.63 7.88
C ARG A 47 -30.96 -15.43 6.60
N ASP A 48 -31.85 -16.40 6.43
CA ASP A 48 -31.93 -17.18 5.20
C ASP A 48 -32.42 -16.25 4.06
N PRO A 49 -31.73 -16.17 2.92
CA PRO A 49 -32.17 -15.36 1.79
C PRO A 49 -33.51 -15.83 1.20
N GLU A 50 -33.88 -17.10 1.33
CA GLU A 50 -35.17 -17.63 0.86
C GLU A 50 -36.30 -17.39 1.88
N MET A 51 -35.97 -17.30 3.16
CA MET A 51 -36.88 -17.05 4.26
C MET A 51 -36.38 -15.94 5.17
N PRO A 52 -36.44 -14.66 4.75
CA PRO A 52 -35.82 -13.54 5.47
C PRO A 52 -36.40 -13.27 6.86
N GLU A 53 -37.54 -13.89 7.21
CA GLU A 53 -38.14 -13.80 8.54
C GLU A 53 -37.50 -14.77 9.55
N VAL A 54 -36.79 -15.78 9.07
CA VAL A 54 -36.14 -16.79 9.93
C VAL A 54 -34.72 -16.39 10.22
N GLU A 55 -34.39 -16.23 11.49
CA GLU A 55 -33.02 -16.04 11.94
C GLU A 55 -32.31 -17.39 11.99
N VAL A 56 -31.10 -17.42 11.42
CA VAL A 56 -30.24 -18.60 11.41
C VAL A 56 -29.32 -18.55 12.61
N ASP A 57 -29.49 -19.47 13.54
CA ASP A 57 -28.63 -19.59 14.72
C ASP A 57 -27.19 -19.88 14.33
N PHE A 58 -26.26 -19.44 15.16
CA PHE A 58 -24.83 -19.60 14.90
C PHE A 58 -24.42 -21.08 14.75
N GLU A 59 -25.08 -21.97 15.47
CA GLU A 59 -24.83 -23.42 15.40
C GLU A 59 -25.24 -24.04 14.05
N ASN A 60 -26.17 -23.42 13.36
CA ASN A 60 -26.67 -23.87 12.05
C ASN A 60 -25.91 -23.21 10.88
N GLN A 61 -24.85 -22.42 11.17
CA GLN A 61 -24.03 -21.79 10.15
C GLN A 61 -22.80 -22.62 9.85
N VAL A 62 -22.59 -22.94 8.59
CA VAL A 62 -21.38 -23.60 8.12
C VAL A 62 -20.55 -22.61 7.30
N LYS A 63 -19.26 -22.55 7.59
CA LYS A 63 -18.33 -21.79 6.75
C LYS A 63 -18.13 -22.51 5.43
N GLY A 64 -17.98 -21.77 4.34
CA GLY A 64 -17.70 -22.37 3.04
C GLY A 64 -16.97 -21.42 2.11
N PHE A 65 -16.29 -22.00 1.13
CA PHE A 65 -15.70 -21.28 0.01
C PHE A 65 -16.71 -21.11 -1.11
N ARG A 66 -16.84 -19.91 -1.65
CA ARG A 66 -17.65 -19.69 -2.84
C ARG A 66 -16.91 -20.20 -4.08
N TYR A 67 -17.54 -21.08 -4.83
CA TYR A 67 -17.05 -21.59 -6.10
C TYR A 67 -18.09 -21.37 -7.20
N GLY A 68 -17.96 -20.27 -7.94
CA GLY A 68 -18.98 -19.86 -8.91
C GLY A 68 -20.30 -19.48 -8.24
N GLN A 69 -21.36 -20.25 -8.50
CA GLN A 69 -22.66 -20.09 -7.86
C GLN A 69 -22.83 -20.95 -6.61
N ASP A 70 -21.97 -21.95 -6.42
CA ASP A 70 -22.04 -22.91 -5.35
C ASP A 70 -21.17 -22.54 -4.14
N TYR A 71 -21.47 -23.13 -3.00
CA TYR A 71 -20.68 -23.07 -1.79
C TYR A 71 -20.16 -24.44 -1.42
N ILE A 72 -18.85 -24.51 -1.21
CA ILE A 72 -18.18 -25.73 -0.70
C ILE A 72 -18.06 -25.58 0.80
N PRO A 73 -18.83 -26.35 1.60
CA PRO A 73 -18.77 -26.26 3.04
C PRO A 73 -17.42 -26.76 3.57
N VAL A 74 -16.92 -26.08 4.61
CA VAL A 74 -15.66 -26.40 5.28
C VAL A 74 -15.96 -26.60 6.76
N ASN A 75 -15.73 -27.78 7.26
CA ASN A 75 -15.91 -28.08 8.68
C ASN A 75 -14.67 -27.72 9.50
N ALA A 76 -14.77 -27.79 10.83
CA ALA A 76 -13.66 -27.39 11.72
C ALA A 76 -12.43 -28.31 11.58
N VAL A 77 -12.62 -29.58 11.19
CA VAL A 77 -11.52 -30.53 10.96
C VAL A 77 -10.77 -30.16 9.68
N ASP A 78 -11.52 -29.83 8.63
CA ASP A 78 -10.95 -29.36 7.36
C ASP A 78 -10.17 -28.07 7.57
N GLU A 79 -10.75 -27.09 8.31
CA GLU A 79 -10.08 -25.83 8.65
C GLU A 79 -8.79 -26.08 9.44
N GLY A 80 -8.78 -27.07 10.33
CA GLY A 80 -7.57 -27.49 11.03
C GLY A 80 -6.51 -28.08 10.11
N SER A 81 -6.91 -28.88 9.13
CA SER A 81 -6.02 -29.53 8.16
C SER A 81 -5.40 -28.54 7.15
N LEU A 82 -6.09 -27.43 6.87
CA LEU A 82 -5.61 -26.36 5.99
C LEU A 82 -4.58 -25.45 6.68
N LYS A 83 -4.50 -25.47 8.00
CA LYS A 83 -3.53 -24.64 8.73
C LYS A 83 -2.15 -25.28 8.69
N LEU A 84 -1.15 -24.44 8.54
CA LEU A 84 0.23 -24.84 8.70
C LEU A 84 0.49 -25.28 10.16
N PRO A 85 1.44 -26.21 10.39
CA PRO A 85 1.84 -26.59 11.74
C PRO A 85 2.24 -25.38 12.58
N ASP A 86 1.93 -25.43 13.87
CA ASP A 86 2.30 -24.39 14.81
C ASP A 86 3.81 -24.21 14.87
N GLU A 87 4.28 -23.03 14.46
CA GLU A 87 5.66 -22.64 14.56
C GLU A 87 5.84 -21.47 15.53
N PRO A 88 6.96 -21.42 16.27
CA PRO A 88 7.29 -20.25 17.07
C PRO A 88 7.67 -19.06 16.17
N PRO A 89 7.56 -17.81 16.67
CA PRO A 89 8.06 -16.65 15.97
C PRO A 89 9.51 -16.84 15.54
N SER A 90 9.81 -16.65 14.28
CA SER A 90 11.15 -16.89 13.74
C SER A 90 11.42 -16.12 12.47
N LEU A 91 12.68 -15.75 12.27
CA LEU A 91 13.20 -15.18 11.04
C LEU A 91 14.33 -16.08 10.53
N LYS A 92 14.07 -16.78 9.43
CA LYS A 92 15.03 -17.74 8.86
C LYS A 92 15.56 -17.17 7.54
N VAL A 93 16.89 -17.05 7.42
CA VAL A 93 17.53 -16.68 6.15
C VAL A 93 17.50 -17.89 5.23
N LEU A 94 16.95 -17.71 4.04
CA LEU A 94 16.88 -18.74 2.99
C LEU A 94 18.09 -18.67 2.07
N GLY A 95 18.61 -17.46 1.83
CA GLY A 95 19.78 -17.24 0.99
C GLY A 95 20.02 -15.76 0.74
N PHE A 96 21.01 -15.46 -0.09
CA PHE A 96 21.37 -14.11 -0.51
C PHE A 96 21.23 -13.97 -2.02
N THR A 97 20.85 -12.78 -2.47
CA THR A 97 20.68 -12.47 -3.89
C THR A 97 21.14 -11.03 -4.16
N PRO A 98 21.60 -10.70 -5.38
CA PRO A 98 21.90 -9.33 -5.74
C PRO A 98 20.71 -8.40 -5.49
N SER A 99 20.96 -7.21 -4.96
CA SER A 99 19.88 -6.24 -4.64
C SER A 99 19.03 -5.86 -5.86
N GLY A 100 19.64 -5.84 -7.06
CA GLY A 100 18.94 -5.57 -8.32
C GLY A 100 17.97 -6.68 -8.78
N SER A 101 18.12 -7.90 -8.24
CA SER A 101 17.22 -9.02 -8.59
C SER A 101 15.84 -8.90 -7.96
N VAL A 102 15.70 -8.13 -6.89
CA VAL A 102 14.41 -7.88 -6.24
C VAL A 102 13.90 -6.52 -6.66
N GLN A 103 12.93 -6.51 -7.56
CA GLN A 103 12.38 -5.28 -8.10
C GLN A 103 11.47 -4.58 -7.06
N ARG A 104 11.50 -3.25 -7.03
CA ARG A 104 10.77 -2.45 -6.02
C ARG A 104 9.26 -2.66 -6.04
N HIS A 105 8.68 -2.97 -7.19
CA HIS A 105 7.24 -3.23 -7.30
C HIS A 105 6.78 -4.53 -6.63
N PHE A 106 7.71 -5.40 -6.23
CA PHE A 106 7.42 -6.56 -5.38
C PHE A 106 7.40 -6.22 -3.89
N TYR A 107 7.74 -5.00 -3.49
CA TYR A 107 7.64 -4.60 -2.09
C TYR A 107 6.20 -4.31 -1.74
N ILE A 108 5.66 -5.13 -0.86
CA ILE A 108 4.28 -5.03 -0.38
C ILE A 108 4.28 -4.83 1.14
N ASP A 109 3.18 -4.26 1.64
CA ASP A 109 2.97 -4.08 3.07
C ASP A 109 3.95 -3.07 3.73
N ASP A 110 3.99 -3.07 5.06
CA ASP A 110 4.80 -2.16 5.86
C ASP A 110 6.29 -2.52 5.84
N THR A 111 7.14 -1.52 6.01
CA THR A 111 8.58 -1.71 6.20
C THR A 111 8.89 -1.85 7.69
N PHE A 112 9.69 -2.86 8.04
CA PHE A 112 10.16 -3.05 9.40
C PHE A 112 11.67 -2.83 9.49
N VAL A 113 12.11 -2.38 10.67
CA VAL A 113 13.52 -2.26 11.03
C VAL A 113 13.90 -3.41 11.95
N ILE A 114 14.99 -4.08 11.62
CA ILE A 114 15.59 -5.11 12.46
C ILE A 114 16.89 -4.56 13.06
N VAL A 115 16.97 -4.62 14.37
CA VAL A 115 18.15 -4.21 15.15
C VAL A 115 18.56 -5.35 16.07
N PRO A 116 19.83 -5.40 16.47
CA PRO A 116 20.29 -6.38 17.45
C PRO A 116 19.58 -6.19 18.79
N GLU A 117 19.50 -7.26 19.59
CA GLU A 117 19.00 -7.19 20.96
C GLU A 117 19.91 -6.25 21.78
N PRO A 118 19.32 -5.24 22.47
CA PRO A 118 20.08 -4.33 23.33
C PRO A 118 20.84 -5.08 24.43
N GLY A 119 22.07 -4.68 24.69
CA GLY A 119 22.92 -5.30 25.71
C GLY A 119 23.67 -6.56 25.26
N SER A 120 23.38 -7.10 24.07
CA SER A 120 24.11 -8.25 23.52
C SER A 120 25.21 -7.79 22.56
N GLY A 121 26.47 -7.77 23.02
CA GLY A 121 27.61 -7.44 22.15
C GLY A 121 27.80 -8.44 20.99
N GLN A 122 27.48 -9.72 21.23
CA GLN A 122 27.55 -10.74 20.18
C GLN A 122 26.49 -10.52 19.09
N ALA A 123 25.24 -10.22 19.48
CA ALA A 123 24.20 -9.93 18.51
C ALA A 123 24.51 -8.67 17.69
N THR A 124 25.02 -7.63 18.36
CA THR A 124 25.44 -6.37 17.71
C THR A 124 26.57 -6.64 16.71
N GLY A 125 27.63 -7.35 17.12
CA GLY A 125 28.74 -7.69 16.25
C GLY A 125 28.33 -8.54 15.05
N ALA A 126 27.45 -9.52 15.25
CA ALA A 126 26.94 -10.39 14.21
C ALA A 126 26.11 -9.62 13.16
N ILE A 127 25.16 -8.83 13.60
CA ILE A 127 24.28 -8.03 12.70
C ILE A 127 25.10 -6.97 11.96
N THR A 128 25.97 -6.22 12.67
CA THR A 128 26.86 -5.23 12.06
C THR A 128 27.74 -5.84 10.97
N SER A 129 28.38 -6.97 11.26
CA SER A 129 29.25 -7.66 10.30
C SER A 129 28.46 -8.13 9.07
N LEU A 130 27.26 -8.68 9.30
CA LEU A 130 26.38 -9.14 8.23
C LEU A 130 25.92 -7.98 7.34
N VAL A 131 25.44 -6.88 7.93
CA VAL A 131 25.00 -5.68 7.21
C VAL A 131 26.13 -5.11 6.35
N ARG A 132 27.34 -4.98 6.91
CA ARG A 132 28.52 -4.50 6.17
C ARG A 132 28.90 -5.42 5.02
N ALA A 133 28.89 -6.73 5.25
CA ALA A 133 29.18 -7.72 4.21
C ALA A 133 28.15 -7.66 3.07
N MET A 134 26.86 -7.66 3.40
CA MET A 134 25.77 -7.56 2.42
C MET A 134 25.89 -6.27 1.59
N ARG A 135 26.17 -5.14 2.25
CA ARG A 135 26.36 -3.86 1.55
C ARG A 135 27.58 -3.89 0.62
N LYS A 136 28.71 -4.40 1.10
CA LYS A 136 29.95 -4.51 0.30
C LYS A 136 29.77 -5.38 -0.93
N LEU A 137 28.99 -6.45 -0.82
CA LEU A 137 28.71 -7.39 -1.90
C LEU A 137 27.50 -6.99 -2.76
N GLY A 138 26.79 -5.93 -2.41
CA GLY A 138 25.56 -5.53 -3.11
C GLY A 138 24.43 -6.56 -2.99
N GLN A 139 24.39 -7.32 -1.90
CA GLN A 139 23.45 -8.42 -1.68
C GLN A 139 22.34 -8.03 -0.70
N VAL A 140 21.18 -8.68 -0.87
CA VAL A 140 20.08 -8.70 0.09
C VAL A 140 19.82 -10.14 0.51
N ALA A 141 19.31 -10.35 1.72
CA ALA A 141 18.96 -11.68 2.18
C ALA A 141 17.49 -11.96 1.94
N VAL A 142 17.19 -13.09 1.32
CA VAL A 142 15.81 -13.62 1.22
C VAL A 142 15.52 -14.39 2.49
N VAL A 143 14.37 -14.10 3.11
CA VAL A 143 14.03 -14.64 4.42
C VAL A 143 12.58 -15.12 4.47
N ARG A 144 12.36 -16.13 5.32
CA ARG A 144 11.05 -16.56 5.77
C ARG A 144 10.82 -16.04 7.19
N PHE A 145 9.73 -15.34 7.39
CA PHE A 145 9.39 -14.70 8.65
C PHE A 145 8.04 -15.16 9.20
N VAL A 146 8.03 -15.67 10.41
CA VAL A 146 6.83 -15.97 11.18
C VAL A 146 6.75 -14.97 12.34
N ARG A 147 5.78 -14.06 12.28
CA ARG A 147 5.68 -12.94 13.22
C ARG A 147 5.14 -13.36 14.59
N ARG A 148 4.18 -14.28 14.61
CA ARG A 148 3.48 -14.75 15.82
C ARG A 148 3.42 -16.27 15.80
N LYS A 149 3.30 -16.86 16.97
CA LYS A 149 3.02 -18.30 17.09
C LYS A 149 1.78 -18.62 16.26
N SER A 150 1.83 -19.69 15.49
CA SER A 150 0.75 -20.12 14.60
C SER A 150 0.31 -19.09 13.55
N GLY A 151 1.17 -18.11 13.26
CA GLY A 151 0.93 -17.11 12.22
C GLY A 151 1.38 -17.59 10.85
N GLU A 152 0.74 -17.08 9.81
CA GLU A 152 1.15 -17.35 8.43
C GLU A 152 2.59 -16.87 8.20
N PRO A 153 3.43 -17.68 7.52
CA PRO A 153 4.77 -17.28 7.16
C PRO A 153 4.75 -16.21 6.07
N TRP A 154 5.59 -15.22 6.22
CA TRP A 154 5.85 -14.20 5.21
C TRP A 154 7.15 -14.50 4.49
N LEU A 155 7.18 -14.27 3.20
CA LEU A 155 8.40 -14.20 2.43
C LEU A 155 8.83 -12.73 2.38
N GLY A 156 10.13 -12.46 2.56
CA GLY A 156 10.62 -11.09 2.57
C GLY A 156 12.10 -11.00 2.26
N VAL A 157 12.56 -9.78 2.14
CA VAL A 157 13.97 -9.45 1.94
C VAL A 157 14.49 -8.57 3.06
N LEU A 158 15.74 -8.82 3.47
CA LEU A 158 16.48 -7.95 4.37
C LEU A 158 17.43 -7.10 3.55
N ILE A 159 17.24 -5.80 3.63
CA ILE A 159 18.04 -4.80 2.93
C ILE A 159 18.98 -4.16 3.95
N PRO A 160 20.31 -4.16 3.71
CA PRO A 160 21.26 -3.52 4.61
C PRO A 160 21.07 -2.00 4.59
N ASP A 161 20.83 -1.39 5.74
CA ASP A 161 20.70 0.06 5.91
C ASP A 161 21.77 0.62 6.84
N THR A 162 22.55 1.54 6.30
CA THR A 162 23.64 2.25 7.00
C THR A 162 23.42 3.76 6.97
N THR A 163 22.24 4.24 6.54
CA THR A 163 21.97 5.66 6.26
C THR A 163 21.37 6.43 7.43
N GLY A 164 21.27 5.82 8.62
CA GLY A 164 20.70 6.48 9.80
C GLY A 164 21.56 7.63 10.33
N VAL A 165 20.92 8.63 10.94
CA VAL A 165 21.57 9.75 11.65
C VAL A 165 22.45 9.22 12.82
N VAL A 166 22.08 8.09 13.39
CA VAL A 166 22.89 7.35 14.35
C VAL A 166 23.58 6.21 13.58
N PRO A 167 24.91 6.03 13.72
CA PRO A 167 25.66 4.99 13.00
C PRO A 167 25.36 3.59 13.55
N THR A 168 24.10 3.20 13.49
CA THR A 168 23.64 1.87 13.87
C THR A 168 23.36 1.10 12.58
N GLU A 169 24.17 0.13 12.29
CA GLU A 169 23.92 -0.80 11.21
C GLU A 169 22.65 -1.59 11.54
N ARG A 170 21.69 -1.53 10.64
CA ARG A 170 20.39 -2.15 10.77
C ARG A 170 19.97 -2.79 9.46
N MET A 171 18.98 -3.63 9.50
CA MET A 171 18.37 -4.21 8.31
C MET A 171 16.93 -3.72 8.18
N LEU A 172 16.52 -3.44 6.96
CA LEU A 172 15.13 -3.18 6.62
C LEU A 172 14.52 -4.47 6.11
N PHE A 173 13.46 -4.93 6.76
CA PHE A 173 12.66 -6.04 6.25
C PHE A 173 11.54 -5.48 5.38
N GLN A 174 11.43 -6.03 4.19
CA GLN A 174 10.36 -5.74 3.27
C GLN A 174 9.70 -7.04 2.83
N LYS A 175 8.40 -7.14 3.00
CA LYS A 175 7.62 -8.29 2.54
C LYS A 175 7.59 -8.32 1.01
N ILE A 176 7.71 -9.50 0.45
CA ILE A 176 7.55 -9.76 -0.99
C ILE A 176 6.37 -10.71 -1.22
N PRO A 177 5.71 -10.64 -2.40
CA PRO A 177 4.54 -11.46 -2.70
C PRO A 177 4.90 -12.93 -2.92
N PHE A 178 3.96 -13.79 -2.68
CA PHE A 178 3.95 -15.14 -3.23
C PHE A 178 3.57 -15.11 -4.72
N VAL A 179 3.75 -16.22 -5.42
CA VAL A 179 3.45 -16.29 -6.87
C VAL A 179 1.97 -15.99 -7.14
N GLU A 180 1.09 -16.42 -6.26
CA GLU A 180 -0.36 -16.22 -6.34
C GLU A 180 -0.78 -14.75 -6.16
N ASP A 181 0.05 -13.95 -5.51
CA ASP A 181 -0.20 -12.52 -5.32
C ASP A 181 0.23 -11.68 -6.53
N VAL A 182 1.06 -12.26 -7.41
CA VAL A 182 1.60 -11.57 -8.58
C VAL A 182 0.63 -11.68 -9.75
N ARG A 183 0.14 -10.53 -10.20
CA ARG A 183 -0.70 -10.46 -11.40
C ARG A 183 0.14 -10.06 -12.60
N THR A 184 0.11 -10.87 -13.63
CA THR A 184 0.77 -10.58 -14.90
C THR A 184 -0.27 -10.09 -15.91
N PHE A 185 0.01 -8.94 -16.50
CA PHE A 185 -0.82 -8.38 -17.56
C PHE A 185 -0.04 -8.36 -18.85
N SER A 186 -0.68 -8.75 -19.94
CA SER A 186 -0.11 -8.62 -21.29
C SER A 186 -0.49 -7.24 -21.84
N PHE A 187 0.52 -6.39 -22.01
CA PHE A 187 0.35 -5.09 -22.67
C PHE A 187 1.11 -5.06 -23.98
N PRO A 188 0.67 -4.26 -24.96
CA PRO A 188 1.46 -3.98 -26.13
C PRO A 188 2.85 -3.47 -25.77
N SER A 189 3.87 -3.87 -26.50
CA SER A 189 5.25 -3.45 -26.23
C SER A 189 5.37 -1.93 -26.25
N ILE A 190 5.91 -1.36 -25.16
CA ILE A 190 6.25 0.06 -25.08
C ILE A 190 7.57 0.33 -25.80
N THR A 191 8.50 -0.64 -25.76
CA THR A 191 9.82 -0.51 -26.37
C THR A 191 9.75 -0.59 -27.90
N ASN A 192 8.86 -1.43 -28.43
CA ASN A 192 8.65 -1.57 -29.86
C ASN A 192 7.15 -1.47 -30.20
N PRO A 193 6.54 -0.28 -30.03
CA PRO A 193 5.13 -0.08 -30.36
C PRO A 193 4.92 -0.16 -31.89
N PRO A 194 3.72 -0.56 -32.33
CA PRO A 194 3.36 -0.50 -33.72
C PRO A 194 3.52 0.92 -34.28
N PRO A 195 3.78 1.11 -35.59
CA PRO A 195 4.04 2.42 -36.18
C PRO A 195 3.01 3.51 -35.85
N SER A 196 1.73 3.11 -35.79
CA SER A 196 0.62 4.02 -35.44
C SER A 196 0.64 4.55 -34.00
N ARG A 197 1.43 3.95 -33.10
CA ARG A 197 1.56 4.32 -31.69
C ARG A 197 2.95 4.83 -31.31
N ARG A 198 3.83 4.96 -32.30
CA ARG A 198 5.17 5.50 -32.05
C ARG A 198 5.09 7.01 -31.92
N PRO A 199 5.60 7.58 -30.80
CA PRO A 199 5.66 9.02 -30.67
C PRO A 199 6.61 9.61 -31.73
N SER A 200 6.24 10.75 -32.29
CA SER A 200 7.11 11.53 -33.21
C SER A 200 8.34 12.06 -32.46
N GLU A 201 9.35 12.50 -33.20
CA GLU A 201 10.52 13.16 -32.62
C GLU A 201 10.13 14.44 -31.85
N GLU A 202 9.18 15.20 -32.40
CA GLU A 202 8.64 16.39 -31.72
C GLU A 202 7.94 16.04 -30.42
N GLN A 203 7.08 15.02 -30.40
CA GLN A 203 6.44 14.54 -29.19
C GLN A 203 7.43 14.07 -28.13
N ARG A 204 8.54 13.45 -28.53
CA ARG A 204 9.62 13.08 -27.61
C ARG A 204 10.34 14.29 -27.04
N ARG A 205 10.63 15.29 -27.91
CA ARG A 205 11.28 16.53 -27.52
C ARG A 205 10.48 17.30 -26.48
N VAL A 206 9.20 17.54 -26.75
CA VAL A 206 8.34 18.30 -25.83
C VAL A 206 8.08 17.52 -24.52
N SER A 207 7.98 16.20 -24.59
CA SER A 207 7.86 15.37 -23.38
C SER A 207 9.12 15.49 -22.50
N LYS A 208 10.30 15.48 -23.12
CA LYS A 208 11.57 15.65 -22.41
C LYS A 208 11.67 17.05 -21.80
N SER A 209 11.34 18.10 -22.55
CA SER A 209 11.31 19.48 -22.08
C SER A 209 10.39 19.64 -20.88
N LEU A 210 9.19 19.07 -20.92
CA LEU A 210 8.24 19.12 -19.81
C LEU A 210 8.80 18.45 -18.55
N VAL A 211 9.40 17.26 -18.69
CA VAL A 211 10.00 16.56 -17.55
C VAL A 211 11.14 17.37 -16.96
N GLU A 212 12.03 17.93 -17.78
CA GLU A 212 13.15 18.75 -17.34
C GLU A 212 12.68 20.03 -16.62
N ALA A 213 11.63 20.69 -17.14
CA ALA A 213 11.06 21.89 -16.52
C ALA A 213 10.36 21.61 -15.17
N MET A 214 9.85 20.38 -14.98
CA MET A 214 9.17 19.98 -13.76
C MET A 214 10.05 19.17 -12.80
N MET A 215 11.36 19.09 -13.06
CA MET A 215 12.27 18.41 -12.13
C MET A 215 12.29 19.11 -10.78
N ILE A 216 11.99 18.37 -9.73
CA ILE A 216 12.11 18.85 -8.36
C ILE A 216 13.61 18.90 -8.02
N PRO A 217 14.15 20.06 -7.63
CA PRO A 217 15.57 20.16 -7.30
C PRO A 217 15.91 19.28 -6.09
N ASP A 218 17.07 18.62 -6.14
CA ASP A 218 17.56 17.85 -5.00
C ASP A 218 17.77 18.77 -3.81
N MET A 219 16.98 18.58 -2.78
CA MET A 219 17.13 19.30 -1.52
C MET A 219 18.12 18.56 -0.62
N VAL A 220 19.03 19.30 -0.02
CA VAL A 220 19.98 18.73 0.97
C VAL A 220 19.19 18.05 2.09
N GLY A 221 19.40 16.74 2.27
CA GLY A 221 18.72 15.92 3.27
C GLY A 221 17.42 15.25 2.82
N SER A 222 17.06 15.35 1.53
CA SER A 222 15.96 14.57 0.96
C SER A 222 16.49 13.41 0.12
N VAL A 223 15.80 12.29 0.17
CA VAL A 223 16.06 11.16 -0.73
C VAL A 223 15.13 11.30 -1.93
N GLY A 224 15.70 11.58 -3.11
CA GLY A 224 14.93 11.69 -4.35
C GLY A 224 14.04 12.95 -4.47
N GLY A 225 14.47 14.10 -3.96
CA GLY A 225 13.75 15.38 -4.13
C GLY A 225 12.45 15.51 -3.32
N VAL A 226 11.99 14.43 -2.70
CA VAL A 226 10.81 14.44 -1.83
C VAL A 226 11.27 14.65 -0.38
N ARG A 227 10.67 15.61 0.30
CA ARG A 227 10.93 15.86 1.72
C ARG A 227 10.42 14.68 2.52
N ASP A 228 11.30 13.74 2.85
CA ASP A 228 10.96 12.56 3.66
C ASP A 228 10.35 12.98 5.00
N GLY A 229 9.11 12.57 5.21
CA GLY A 229 8.41 12.72 6.48
C GLY A 229 7.98 14.14 6.83
N LEU A 230 8.10 15.13 5.92
CA LEU A 230 7.73 16.52 6.19
C LEU A 230 6.32 16.89 5.69
N VAL A 231 5.73 16.07 4.84
CA VAL A 231 4.36 16.29 4.37
C VAL A 231 3.39 15.66 5.36
N LEU A 232 2.59 16.49 6.00
CA LEU A 232 1.59 16.05 6.96
C LEU A 232 0.37 15.51 6.23
N ASP A 233 -0.19 14.41 6.75
CA ASP A 233 -1.45 13.85 6.25
C ASP A 233 -2.60 14.85 6.55
N PRO A 234 -3.26 15.43 5.52
CA PRO A 234 -4.30 16.45 5.70
C PRO A 234 -5.51 15.92 6.45
N VAL A 235 -5.85 14.64 6.26
CA VAL A 235 -7.00 14.02 6.91
C VAL A 235 -6.74 13.84 8.41
N ARG A 236 -5.55 13.33 8.77
CA ARG A 236 -5.17 13.18 10.18
C ARG A 236 -5.02 14.52 10.88
N GLN A 237 -4.43 15.50 10.22
CA GLN A 237 -4.33 16.86 10.76
C GLN A 237 -5.73 17.48 10.94
N GLY A 238 -6.63 17.27 9.99
CA GLY A 238 -8.02 17.71 10.10
C GLY A 238 -8.74 17.09 11.29
N VAL A 239 -8.66 15.76 11.43
CA VAL A 239 -9.28 15.02 12.55
C VAL A 239 -8.68 15.46 13.89
N SER A 240 -7.35 15.58 13.97
CA SER A 240 -6.68 16.01 15.21
C SER A 240 -7.11 17.42 15.64
N ARG A 241 -7.17 18.35 14.70
CA ARG A 241 -7.62 19.73 14.97
C ARG A 241 -9.10 19.79 15.31
N ALA A 242 -9.95 19.04 14.62
CA ALA A 242 -11.37 18.94 14.93
C ALA A 242 -11.61 18.43 16.34
N LYS A 243 -10.85 17.42 16.79
CA LYS A 243 -10.92 16.93 18.17
C LYS A 243 -10.57 18.00 19.19
N VAL A 244 -9.46 18.72 18.97
CA VAL A 244 -9.03 19.78 19.88
C VAL A 244 -10.07 20.90 19.92
N ALA A 245 -10.58 21.34 18.77
CA ALA A 245 -11.57 22.40 18.69
C ALA A 245 -12.86 22.02 19.44
N ARG A 246 -13.40 20.83 19.18
CA ARG A 246 -14.63 20.33 19.84
C ARG A 246 -14.43 20.00 21.33
N ALA A 247 -13.21 19.68 21.76
CA ALA A 247 -12.91 19.49 23.17
C ALA A 247 -12.89 20.81 23.95
N MET A 248 -12.56 21.92 23.29
CA MET A 248 -12.57 23.26 23.89
C MET A 248 -13.92 23.94 23.79
N ASP A 249 -14.60 23.76 22.68
CA ASP A 249 -15.94 24.30 22.41
C ASP A 249 -16.73 23.28 21.60
N PRO A 250 -17.70 22.58 22.21
CA PRO A 250 -18.51 21.55 21.55
C PRO A 250 -19.30 22.03 20.33
N ASP A 251 -19.67 23.31 20.31
CA ASP A 251 -20.51 23.89 19.26
C ASP A 251 -19.70 24.64 18.17
N CYS A 252 -18.36 24.69 18.30
CA CYS A 252 -17.54 25.38 17.32
C CYS A 252 -17.61 24.77 15.92
N ASP A 253 -17.42 25.58 14.90
CA ASP A 253 -17.22 25.10 13.54
C ASP A 253 -15.89 24.35 13.40
N LEU A 254 -15.89 23.32 12.57
CA LEU A 254 -14.66 22.53 12.36
C LEU A 254 -13.62 23.35 11.60
N PRO A 255 -12.38 23.42 12.10
CA PRO A 255 -11.34 24.20 11.47
C PRO A 255 -10.92 23.62 10.12
N GLU A 256 -10.75 24.46 9.12
CA GLU A 256 -10.20 24.05 7.82
C GLU A 256 -8.76 23.55 7.95
N PRO A 257 -8.32 22.65 7.01
CA PRO A 257 -6.93 22.26 6.92
C PRO A 257 -6.00 23.48 6.75
N PRO A 258 -4.85 23.53 7.43
CA PRO A 258 -3.90 24.63 7.30
C PRO A 258 -3.48 24.85 5.84
N SER A 259 -3.27 26.12 5.46
CA SER A 259 -2.78 26.47 4.14
C SER A 259 -1.42 25.80 3.83
N SER A 260 -0.56 25.63 4.83
CA SER A 260 0.72 24.93 4.68
C SER A 260 0.58 23.46 4.27
N VAL A 261 -0.46 22.77 4.78
CA VAL A 261 -0.73 21.39 4.37
C VAL A 261 -1.27 21.32 2.95
N LYS A 262 -2.17 22.26 2.60
CA LYS A 262 -2.70 22.38 1.24
C LYS A 262 -1.56 22.70 0.24
N ALA A 263 -0.66 23.62 0.59
CA ALA A 263 0.48 23.98 -0.23
C ALA A 263 1.49 22.85 -0.41
N ALA A 264 1.73 22.05 0.63
CA ALA A 264 2.66 20.91 0.56
C ALA A 264 2.19 19.78 -0.38
N LEU A 265 0.90 19.74 -0.70
CA LEU A 265 0.29 18.78 -1.63
C LEU A 265 0.05 19.36 -3.03
N ALA A 266 0.38 20.62 -3.26
CA ALA A 266 0.28 21.26 -4.55
C ALA A 266 1.67 21.36 -5.20
N PRO A 267 1.75 21.40 -6.53
CA PRO A 267 2.99 21.71 -7.22
C PRO A 267 3.52 23.10 -6.78
N GLU A 268 4.84 23.21 -6.70
CA GLU A 268 5.47 24.47 -6.32
C GLU A 268 5.19 25.55 -7.39
N PRO A 269 4.70 26.75 -7.02
CA PRO A 269 4.32 27.77 -7.99
C PRO A 269 5.45 28.19 -8.93
N GLN A 270 6.69 28.15 -8.45
CA GLN A 270 7.88 28.47 -9.25
C GLN A 270 8.09 27.42 -10.36
N LEU A 271 7.90 26.13 -10.07
CA LEU A 271 7.98 25.05 -11.08
C LEU A 271 6.87 25.19 -12.12
N LEU A 272 5.64 25.50 -11.70
CA LEU A 272 4.53 25.72 -12.63
C LEU A 272 4.79 26.89 -13.55
N THR A 273 5.34 27.99 -13.04
CA THR A 273 5.69 29.18 -13.85
C THR A 273 6.81 28.85 -14.84
N ALA A 274 7.84 28.14 -14.40
CA ALA A 274 8.94 27.73 -15.25
C ALA A 274 8.52 26.73 -16.34
N ALA A 275 7.54 25.89 -16.04
CA ALA A 275 7.06 24.85 -16.96
C ALA A 275 5.88 25.31 -17.85
N ALA A 276 5.37 26.54 -17.71
CA ALA A 276 4.18 27.01 -18.42
C ALA A 276 4.30 26.82 -19.94
N THR A 277 5.39 27.25 -20.55
CA THR A 277 5.64 27.09 -21.98
C THR A 277 5.73 25.61 -22.38
N ALA A 278 6.37 24.79 -21.55
CA ALA A 278 6.49 23.36 -21.81
C ALA A 278 5.12 22.63 -21.73
N PHE A 279 4.22 23.09 -20.89
CA PHE A 279 2.83 22.60 -20.84
C PHE A 279 2.05 22.97 -22.10
N GLU A 280 2.21 24.18 -22.60
CA GLU A 280 1.58 24.63 -23.85
C GLU A 280 2.07 23.81 -25.04
N GLU A 281 3.39 23.71 -25.23
CA GLU A 281 4.00 22.90 -26.30
C GLU A 281 3.56 21.43 -26.22
N TYR A 282 3.47 20.86 -25.02
CA TYR A 282 3.02 19.49 -24.82
C TYR A 282 1.54 19.33 -25.19
N GLY A 283 0.69 20.29 -24.83
CA GLY A 283 -0.73 20.32 -25.17
C GLY A 283 -0.97 20.40 -26.67
N GLU A 284 -0.14 21.17 -27.39
CA GLU A 284 -0.18 21.28 -28.88
C GLU A 284 0.29 20.00 -29.57
N ALA A 285 1.36 19.36 -29.05
CA ALA A 285 1.91 18.14 -29.63
C ALA A 285 1.02 16.89 -29.38
N PHE A 286 0.19 16.93 -28.35
CA PHE A 286 -0.73 15.86 -27.98
C PHE A 286 -2.15 16.41 -27.89
N VAL A 287 -2.94 16.16 -28.93
CA VAL A 287 -4.36 16.54 -28.91
C VAL A 287 -5.14 15.56 -28.06
N PHE A 288 -5.54 15.99 -26.87
CA PHE A 288 -6.37 15.20 -25.95
C PHE A 288 -7.86 15.50 -26.19
N GLU A 289 -8.54 14.57 -26.84
CA GLU A 289 -10.00 14.66 -26.93
C GLU A 289 -10.63 14.25 -25.60
N LYS A 290 -11.39 15.16 -25.02
CA LYS A 290 -12.16 14.87 -23.81
C LYS A 290 -13.30 13.90 -24.15
N ARG A 291 -13.14 12.64 -23.79
CA ARG A 291 -14.19 11.64 -24.00
C ARG A 291 -15.44 12.02 -23.19
N ASP A 292 -16.50 12.34 -23.88
CA ASP A 292 -17.78 12.61 -23.26
C ASP A 292 -18.36 11.31 -22.67
N ARG A 293 -18.27 11.18 -21.36
CA ARG A 293 -18.79 10.01 -20.64
C ARG A 293 -20.32 9.88 -20.70
N SER A 294 -21.03 10.95 -21.06
CA SER A 294 -22.49 10.94 -21.17
C SER A 294 -22.98 10.23 -22.43
N LYS A 295 -22.13 10.12 -23.47
CA LYS A 295 -22.45 9.44 -24.74
C LYS A 295 -21.99 7.97 -24.77
N GLY A 296 -21.47 7.46 -23.67
CA GLY A 296 -21.22 6.02 -23.55
C GLY A 296 -22.54 5.29 -23.56
N THR A 297 -22.79 4.52 -24.63
CA THR A 297 -23.85 3.51 -24.68
C THR A 297 -23.85 2.77 -23.35
N GLY A 298 -24.94 2.96 -22.60
CA GLY A 298 -25.07 2.42 -21.26
C GLY A 298 -24.71 0.95 -21.22
N LYS A 299 -23.98 0.57 -20.17
CA LYS A 299 -23.59 -0.77 -19.74
C LYS A 299 -22.20 -1.21 -20.16
N LYS A 300 -21.26 -0.83 -19.39
CA LYS A 300 -20.45 -1.68 -18.52
C LYS A 300 -19.52 -0.75 -17.77
N ARG A 301 -19.86 -0.54 -16.53
CA ARG A 301 -18.91 -0.07 -15.53
C ARG A 301 -17.80 -1.11 -15.55
N VAL A 302 -16.66 -0.79 -16.17
CA VAL A 302 -15.45 -1.58 -15.97
C VAL A 302 -15.08 -1.39 -14.50
N THR A 303 -15.59 -2.26 -13.67
CA THR A 303 -15.47 -2.16 -12.22
C THR A 303 -14.30 -2.96 -11.69
N TYR A 304 -13.74 -3.86 -12.50
CA TYR A 304 -12.65 -4.73 -12.07
C TYR A 304 -11.70 -5.02 -13.23
N PHE A 305 -10.45 -5.33 -12.89
CA PHE A 305 -9.44 -5.84 -13.81
C PHE A 305 -9.85 -7.11 -14.56
N SER A 306 -10.83 -7.87 -14.03
CA SER A 306 -11.43 -9.01 -14.71
C SER A 306 -12.20 -8.66 -15.99
N ASP A 307 -12.62 -7.39 -16.15
CA ASP A 307 -13.30 -6.92 -17.36
C ASP A 307 -12.31 -6.42 -18.44
N LEU A 308 -11.04 -6.33 -18.10
CA LEU A 308 -9.95 -6.26 -19.06
C LEU A 308 -9.78 -7.68 -19.60
N THR A 309 -10.56 -8.05 -20.59
CA THR A 309 -10.29 -9.24 -21.39
C THR A 309 -8.86 -9.13 -21.88
N LEU A 310 -8.00 -9.97 -21.35
CA LEU A 310 -6.71 -10.25 -21.96
C LEU A 310 -7.03 -10.63 -23.39
N ALA A 311 -6.67 -9.78 -24.35
CA ALA A 311 -6.80 -10.15 -25.74
C ALA A 311 -5.99 -11.43 -25.90
N ASP A 312 -6.67 -12.51 -26.23
CA ASP A 312 -6.05 -13.77 -26.53
C ASP A 312 -5.03 -13.46 -27.66
N PRO A 313 -3.73 -13.70 -27.43
CA PRO A 313 -2.71 -13.39 -28.43
C PRO A 313 -2.94 -14.17 -29.74
N ASP A 314 -3.72 -15.26 -29.71
CA ASP A 314 -4.05 -16.12 -30.84
C ASP A 314 -5.48 -15.88 -31.41
N ALA A 315 -6.21 -14.88 -30.88
CA ALA A 315 -7.53 -14.55 -31.42
C ALA A 315 -7.37 -13.97 -32.85
N PRO A 316 -8.03 -14.56 -33.86
CA PRO A 316 -7.96 -14.04 -35.22
C PRO A 316 -8.47 -12.59 -35.23
N THR A 317 -7.63 -11.66 -35.69
CA THR A 317 -8.00 -10.28 -35.94
C THR A 317 -9.22 -10.27 -36.83
N ALA A 318 -10.38 -9.88 -36.33
CA ALA A 318 -11.56 -9.65 -37.14
C ALA A 318 -11.23 -8.51 -38.10
N THR A 319 -10.88 -8.90 -39.35
CA THR A 319 -10.79 -8.00 -40.48
C THR A 319 -12.20 -7.48 -40.73
N GLY A 320 -12.41 -6.21 -40.39
CA GLY A 320 -13.62 -5.48 -40.68
C GLY A 320 -13.76 -5.39 -42.23
N GLY A 321 -14.74 -6.11 -42.73
CA GLY A 321 -15.24 -5.94 -44.06
C GLY A 321 -16.51 -5.10 -44.01
N GLY A 322 -16.56 -4.11 -44.91
CA GLY A 322 -17.77 -3.37 -45.26
C GLY A 322 -17.87 -1.97 -44.67
#